data_1576661322048e4bb48ee949219df230
#
_entry.id   1576661322048e4bb48ee949219df230
#
_cell.length_a   1.000
_cell.length_b   1.000
_cell.length_c   1.000
_cell.angle_alpha   90.00
_cell.angle_beta   90.00
_cell.angle_gamma   90.00
#
_symmetry.space_group_name_H-M   'P 1'
#
loop_
_entity.id
_entity.type
_entity.pdbx_description
1 polymer ?
#
loop_
_entity_poly.entity_id
_entity_poly.type
_entity_poly.pdbx_seq_one_letter_code
_entity_poly.pdbx_strand_id
1 'polypeptide(L)'
;MSLPLQPVVLCGAVSPEREVSLRSGRAVAGALPGCRLVELDRNALPDWLDAARHVVIPVIHGDYGEDGSVQAELDALGVAYAGCEAAASRLCLDKVATKQAMRRAGVPAIPEVAFAGAAKPTAAQLLAQLGPQVVLKPADKGSSVGLYVVEGEAAVAAALAQIPATGQWMAERRLQGREM
;
A
#
# COMPACT_ATOMS: atom_id res chain seq x y z
N MET A 1 38.11 -10.56 -5.46
CA MET A 1 37.28 -9.45 -4.96
C MET A 1 36.03 -9.39 -5.84
N SER A 2 34.85 -9.56 -5.28
CA SER A 2 33.60 -9.32 -6.04
C SER A 2 33.53 -7.83 -6.40
N LEU A 3 33.13 -7.53 -7.62
CA LEU A 3 32.82 -6.14 -8.02
C LEU A 3 31.65 -5.63 -7.16
N PRO A 4 31.63 -4.33 -6.80
CA PRO A 4 30.50 -3.77 -6.09
C PRO A 4 29.23 -3.92 -6.95
N LEU A 5 28.09 -4.28 -6.30
CA LEU A 5 26.81 -4.38 -6.98
C LEU A 5 26.39 -3.01 -7.54
N GLN A 6 25.87 -2.98 -8.77
CA GLN A 6 25.34 -1.79 -9.37
C GLN A 6 23.93 -1.52 -8.83
N PRO A 7 23.67 -0.35 -8.23
CA PRO A 7 22.33 0.03 -7.82
C PRO A 7 21.42 0.25 -9.03
N VAL A 8 20.19 -0.29 -8.94
CA VAL A 8 19.14 -0.14 -9.96
C VAL A 8 17.91 0.46 -9.27
N VAL A 9 17.55 1.67 -9.64
CA VAL A 9 16.34 2.33 -9.15
C VAL A 9 15.18 1.96 -10.06
N LEU A 10 14.18 1.25 -9.54
CA LEU A 10 12.95 0.91 -10.28
C LEU A 10 11.83 1.86 -9.87
N CYS A 11 11.15 2.47 -10.83
CA CYS A 11 10.00 3.34 -10.59
C CYS A 11 8.98 3.24 -11.72
N GLY A 12 7.83 3.91 -11.59
CA GLY A 12 6.74 3.87 -12.57
C GLY A 12 5.82 2.66 -12.33
N ALA A 13 5.81 1.69 -13.24
CA ALA A 13 4.86 0.58 -13.30
C ALA A 13 3.40 1.04 -13.56
N VAL A 14 2.43 0.14 -13.51
CA VAL A 14 1.01 0.45 -13.78
C VAL A 14 0.28 0.60 -12.46
N SER A 15 0.04 1.83 -12.03
CA SER A 15 -0.75 2.17 -10.84
C SER A 15 -1.31 3.59 -10.96
N PRO A 16 -2.35 3.95 -10.18
CA PRO A 16 -2.80 5.34 -10.06
C PRO A 16 -1.71 6.31 -9.57
N GLU A 17 -0.68 5.79 -8.90
CA GLU A 17 0.43 6.56 -8.31
C GLU A 17 1.67 6.61 -9.20
N ARG A 18 1.57 6.17 -10.47
CA ARG A 18 2.70 6.11 -11.42
C ARG A 18 3.51 7.41 -11.49
N GLU A 19 2.86 8.55 -11.60
CA GLU A 19 3.54 9.84 -11.73
C GLU A 19 4.31 10.23 -10.45
N VAL A 20 3.79 9.86 -9.29
CA VAL A 20 4.49 10.05 -8.01
C VAL A 20 5.73 9.17 -7.96
N SER A 21 5.59 7.91 -8.35
CA SER A 21 6.69 6.95 -8.44
C SER A 21 7.80 7.43 -9.38
N LEU A 22 7.47 7.92 -10.57
CA LEU A 22 8.45 8.44 -11.52
C LEU A 22 9.23 9.64 -10.94
N ARG A 23 8.54 10.58 -10.29
CA ARG A 23 9.20 11.72 -9.65
C ARG A 23 10.13 11.29 -8.53
N SER A 24 9.68 10.40 -7.67
CA SER A 24 10.47 9.84 -6.55
C SER A 24 11.69 9.08 -7.07
N GLY A 25 11.51 8.22 -8.09
CA GLY A 25 12.60 7.46 -8.68
C GLY A 25 13.68 8.32 -9.31
N ARG A 26 13.28 9.37 -10.04
CA ARG A 26 14.25 10.34 -10.61
C ARG A 26 15.01 11.11 -9.52
N ALA A 27 14.33 11.48 -8.42
CA ALA A 27 14.97 12.15 -7.29
C ALA A 27 15.99 11.23 -6.59
N VAL A 28 15.64 9.96 -6.36
CA VAL A 28 16.55 8.97 -5.77
C VAL A 28 17.74 8.73 -6.69
N ALA A 29 17.50 8.55 -7.99
CA ALA A 29 18.57 8.33 -8.96
C ALA A 29 19.52 9.53 -9.06
N GLY A 30 19.00 10.75 -8.99
CA GLY A 30 19.80 11.98 -8.97
C GLY A 30 20.69 12.10 -7.72
N ALA A 31 20.28 11.51 -6.60
CA ALA A 31 21.05 11.50 -5.36
C ALA A 31 22.01 10.31 -5.23
N LEU A 32 21.94 9.32 -6.13
CA LEU A 32 22.73 8.09 -6.06
C LEU A 32 23.63 7.94 -7.30
N PRO A 33 24.88 8.47 -7.28
CA PRO A 33 25.79 8.39 -8.40
C PRO A 33 26.08 6.94 -8.83
N GLY A 34 26.10 6.70 -10.14
CA GLY A 34 26.38 5.38 -10.71
C GLY A 34 25.22 4.39 -10.70
N CYS A 35 24.03 4.78 -10.20
CA CYS A 35 22.84 3.94 -10.31
C CYS A 35 22.31 3.93 -11.76
N ARG A 36 21.56 2.87 -12.07
CA ARG A 36 20.74 2.78 -13.28
C ARG A 36 19.28 3.07 -12.95
N LEU A 37 18.72 4.12 -13.50
CA LEU A 37 17.28 4.39 -13.40
C LEU A 37 16.52 3.59 -14.44
N VAL A 38 15.43 2.93 -14.02
CA VAL A 38 14.53 2.16 -14.88
C VAL A 38 13.09 2.59 -14.61
N GLU A 39 12.48 3.19 -15.60
CA GLU A 39 11.06 3.56 -15.57
C GLU A 39 10.26 2.41 -16.18
N LEU A 40 9.52 1.68 -15.36
CA LEU A 40 8.69 0.57 -15.81
C LEU A 40 7.40 1.09 -16.46
N ASP A 41 7.02 0.47 -17.57
CA ASP A 41 5.75 0.71 -18.28
C ASP A 41 4.70 -0.38 -17.99
N ARG A 42 5.09 -1.43 -17.31
CA ARG A 42 4.27 -2.59 -16.92
C ARG A 42 4.70 -3.13 -15.56
N ASN A 43 3.85 -3.96 -14.97
CA ASN A 43 4.11 -4.63 -13.69
C ASN A 43 4.96 -5.90 -13.94
N ALA A 44 6.22 -5.71 -14.27
CA ALA A 44 7.18 -6.79 -14.48
C ALA A 44 8.62 -6.27 -14.32
N LEU A 45 9.50 -7.11 -13.80
CA LEU A 45 10.93 -6.82 -13.73
C LEU A 45 11.60 -6.87 -15.11
N PRO A 46 12.69 -6.11 -15.31
CA PRO A 46 13.52 -6.22 -16.49
C PRO A 46 14.24 -7.57 -16.56
N ASP A 47 14.26 -8.22 -17.73
CA ASP A 47 14.85 -9.53 -17.94
C ASP A 47 16.38 -9.59 -17.75
N TRP A 48 17.06 -8.45 -17.77
CA TRP A 48 18.50 -8.32 -17.60
C TRP A 48 18.95 -8.21 -16.13
N LEU A 49 18.04 -8.21 -15.14
CA LEU A 49 18.43 -8.19 -13.74
C LEU A 49 19.20 -9.47 -13.39
N ASP A 50 20.30 -9.26 -12.65
CA ASP A 50 21.26 -10.33 -12.30
C ASP A 50 21.68 -10.17 -10.84
N ALA A 51 21.45 -11.19 -10.03
CA ALA A 51 21.76 -11.22 -8.61
C ALA A 51 23.25 -11.02 -8.28
N ALA A 52 24.15 -11.42 -9.19
CA ALA A 52 25.59 -11.25 -9.00
C ALA A 52 26.07 -9.82 -9.30
N ARG A 53 25.26 -8.99 -9.93
CA ARG A 53 25.66 -7.68 -10.47
C ARG A 53 24.83 -6.51 -9.98
N HIS A 54 23.60 -6.74 -9.50
CA HIS A 54 22.65 -5.69 -9.21
C HIS A 54 22.11 -5.75 -7.79
N VAL A 55 21.80 -4.58 -7.24
CA VAL A 55 20.95 -4.39 -6.07
C VAL A 55 19.84 -3.42 -6.44
N VAL A 56 18.59 -3.77 -6.14
CA VAL A 56 17.42 -2.99 -6.55
C VAL A 56 16.98 -2.05 -5.43
N ILE A 57 16.64 -0.82 -5.81
CA ILE A 57 15.97 0.16 -4.97
C ILE A 57 14.58 0.39 -5.57
N PRO A 58 13.54 -0.33 -5.08
CA PRO A 58 12.18 -0.18 -5.58
C PRO A 58 11.59 1.13 -5.05
N VAL A 59 11.19 2.02 -5.96
CA VAL A 59 10.52 3.29 -5.69
C VAL A 59 9.19 3.32 -6.43
N ILE A 60 8.55 2.15 -6.49
CA ILE A 60 7.24 1.96 -7.12
C ILE A 60 6.18 2.19 -6.05
N HIS A 61 5.22 3.10 -6.31
CA HIS A 61 4.12 3.39 -5.40
C HIS A 61 2.82 2.68 -5.83
N GLY A 62 2.02 2.30 -4.83
CA GLY A 62 0.76 1.59 -5.02
C GLY A 62 0.93 0.10 -5.33
N ASP A 63 -0.06 -0.45 -6.03
CA ASP A 63 -0.07 -1.86 -6.43
C ASP A 63 1.24 -2.25 -7.15
N TYR A 64 1.64 -3.49 -7.04
CA TYR A 64 2.90 -4.05 -7.52
C TYR A 64 4.13 -3.64 -6.69
N GLY A 65 4.29 -2.36 -6.35
CA GLY A 65 5.44 -1.87 -5.58
C GLY A 65 5.32 -2.10 -4.07
N GLU A 66 4.10 -2.00 -3.55
CA GLU A 66 3.82 -2.01 -2.11
C GLU A 66 3.07 -3.26 -1.64
N ASP A 67 2.50 -4.05 -2.57
CA ASP A 67 1.72 -5.26 -2.27
C ASP A 67 2.57 -6.53 -2.08
N GLY A 68 3.90 -6.41 -2.16
CA GLY A 68 4.84 -7.52 -2.06
C GLY A 68 5.09 -8.27 -3.38
N SER A 69 4.50 -7.83 -4.49
CA SER A 69 4.66 -8.49 -5.79
C SER A 69 6.08 -8.32 -6.35
N VAL A 70 6.56 -7.08 -6.45
CA VAL A 70 7.93 -6.81 -6.94
C VAL A 70 8.99 -7.45 -6.04
N GLN A 71 8.77 -7.47 -4.72
CA GLN A 71 9.66 -8.11 -3.76
C GLN A 71 9.72 -9.62 -3.99
N ALA A 72 8.55 -10.27 -4.19
CA ALA A 72 8.51 -11.71 -4.47
C ALA A 72 9.19 -12.09 -5.79
N GLU A 73 9.08 -11.25 -6.83
CA GLU A 73 9.82 -11.47 -8.08
C GLU A 73 11.33 -11.31 -7.89
N LEU A 74 11.77 -10.30 -7.10
CA LEU A 74 13.19 -10.11 -6.78
C LEU A 74 13.75 -11.26 -5.94
N ASP A 75 12.98 -11.75 -4.95
CA ASP A 75 13.32 -12.93 -4.15
C ASP A 75 13.50 -14.17 -5.05
N ALA A 76 12.59 -14.38 -6.00
CA ALA A 76 12.66 -15.52 -6.92
C ALA A 76 13.90 -15.46 -7.84
N LEU A 77 14.37 -14.26 -8.19
CA LEU A 77 15.60 -14.04 -8.95
C LEU A 77 16.86 -14.04 -8.07
N GLY A 78 16.73 -14.06 -6.74
CA GLY A 78 17.84 -13.91 -5.80
C GLY A 78 18.51 -12.54 -5.83
N VAL A 79 17.83 -11.52 -6.36
CA VAL A 79 18.35 -10.15 -6.47
C VAL A 79 18.11 -9.42 -5.16
N ALA A 80 19.16 -8.91 -4.55
CA ALA A 80 19.08 -8.10 -3.34
C ALA A 80 18.33 -6.78 -3.60
N TYR A 81 17.53 -6.33 -2.63
CA TYR A 81 16.81 -5.06 -2.75
C TYR A 81 16.71 -4.32 -1.41
N ALA A 82 16.47 -3.02 -1.48
CA ALA A 82 16.22 -2.18 -0.32
C ALA A 82 14.71 -2.18 0.01
N GLY A 83 14.39 -2.32 1.29
CA GLY A 83 13.00 -2.26 1.79
C GLY A 83 12.57 -3.52 2.53
N CYS A 84 11.26 -3.64 2.74
CA CYS A 84 10.66 -4.79 3.42
C CYS A 84 10.58 -6.00 2.49
N GLU A 85 10.63 -7.20 3.05
CA GLU A 85 10.38 -8.45 2.32
C GLU A 85 8.93 -8.56 1.82
N ALA A 86 8.69 -9.44 0.86
CA ALA A 86 7.40 -9.60 0.21
C ALA A 86 6.24 -9.87 1.20
N ALA A 87 6.48 -10.70 2.22
CA ALA A 87 5.46 -11.02 3.23
C ALA A 87 5.10 -9.79 4.10
N ALA A 88 6.11 -9.01 4.51
CA ALA A 88 5.90 -7.81 5.31
C ALA A 88 5.20 -6.71 4.48
N SER A 89 5.60 -6.50 3.21
CA SER A 89 4.95 -5.55 2.31
C SER A 89 3.47 -5.88 2.11
N ARG A 90 3.15 -7.13 1.82
CA ARG A 90 1.77 -7.61 1.69
C ARG A 90 0.96 -7.40 2.96
N LEU A 91 1.54 -7.74 4.12
CA LEU A 91 0.89 -7.54 5.42
C LEU A 91 0.60 -6.06 5.67
N CYS A 92 1.56 -5.18 5.41
CA CYS A 92 1.43 -3.74 5.70
C CYS A 92 0.44 -3.03 4.76
N LEU A 93 0.31 -3.46 3.52
CA LEU A 93 -0.68 -2.88 2.61
C LEU A 93 -2.11 -3.23 3.02
N ASP A 94 -2.35 -4.47 3.50
CA ASP A 94 -3.66 -4.89 4.03
C ASP A 94 -3.87 -4.34 5.45
N LYS A 95 -4.68 -3.28 5.56
CA LYS A 95 -4.94 -2.58 6.83
C LYS A 95 -5.64 -3.46 7.86
N VAL A 96 -6.47 -4.41 7.42
CA VAL A 96 -7.16 -5.34 8.32
C VAL A 96 -6.16 -6.34 8.91
N ALA A 97 -5.33 -6.93 8.05
CA ALA A 97 -4.27 -7.85 8.48
C ALA A 97 -3.24 -7.14 9.37
N THR A 98 -2.81 -5.92 9.00
CA THR A 98 -1.92 -5.08 9.82
C THR A 98 -2.49 -4.88 11.23
N LYS A 99 -3.74 -4.46 11.36
CA LYS A 99 -4.38 -4.25 12.67
C LYS A 99 -4.50 -5.53 13.48
N GLN A 100 -4.75 -6.65 12.84
CA GLN A 100 -4.73 -7.95 13.52
C GLN A 100 -3.33 -8.31 14.05
N ALA A 101 -2.28 -8.02 13.26
CA ALA A 101 -0.89 -8.22 13.70
C ALA A 101 -0.53 -7.28 14.86
N MET A 102 -0.92 -6.00 14.79
CA MET A 102 -0.74 -5.03 15.87
C MET A 102 -1.37 -5.52 17.19
N ARG A 103 -2.64 -5.98 17.15
CA ARG A 103 -3.33 -6.50 18.35
C ARG A 103 -2.61 -7.72 18.94
N ARG A 104 -2.16 -8.65 18.09
CA ARG A 104 -1.37 -9.82 18.53
C ARG A 104 -0.07 -9.43 19.21
N ALA A 105 0.54 -8.32 18.76
CA ALA A 105 1.75 -7.77 19.35
C ALA A 105 1.50 -6.83 20.55
N GLY A 106 0.26 -6.67 21.01
CA GLY A 106 -0.10 -5.78 22.11
C GLY A 106 -0.07 -4.29 21.76
N VAL A 107 0.00 -3.95 20.45
CA VAL A 107 -0.02 -2.57 19.98
C VAL A 107 -1.48 -2.11 19.83
N PRO A 108 -1.85 -0.96 20.43
CA PRO A 108 -3.21 -0.43 20.30
C PRO A 108 -3.57 -0.16 18.83
N ALA A 109 -4.77 -0.56 18.42
CA ALA A 109 -5.32 -0.29 17.11
C ALA A 109 -6.66 0.45 17.22
N ILE A 110 -6.90 1.39 16.31
CA ILE A 110 -8.17 2.12 16.23
C ILE A 110 -9.29 1.08 15.98
N PRO A 111 -10.44 1.19 16.69
CA PRO A 111 -11.58 0.32 16.44
C PRO A 111 -12.04 0.39 14.99
N GLU A 112 -12.28 -0.77 14.38
CA GLU A 112 -12.76 -0.88 12.99
C GLU A 112 -13.78 -2.00 12.83
N VAL A 113 -14.52 -1.93 11.73
CA VAL A 113 -15.37 -2.98 11.17
C VAL A 113 -14.90 -3.26 9.76
N ALA A 114 -14.41 -4.48 9.51
CA ALA A 114 -14.05 -4.94 8.18
C ALA A 114 -15.25 -5.62 7.52
N PHE A 115 -15.43 -5.42 6.20
CA PHE A 115 -16.53 -6.02 5.45
C PHE A 115 -16.19 -6.18 3.97
N ALA A 116 -16.82 -7.14 3.32
CA ALA A 116 -16.78 -7.25 1.85
C ALA A 116 -17.72 -6.22 1.21
N GLY A 117 -17.34 -5.66 0.08
CA GLY A 117 -18.20 -4.71 -0.66
C GLY A 117 -19.57 -5.27 -1.04
N ALA A 118 -19.68 -6.60 -1.21
CA ALA A 118 -20.95 -7.29 -1.45
C ALA A 118 -21.81 -7.50 -0.19
N ALA A 119 -21.23 -7.32 1.02
CA ALA A 119 -21.89 -7.61 2.30
C ALA A 119 -21.70 -6.45 3.27
N LYS A 120 -22.20 -5.28 2.88
CA LYS A 120 -22.02 -4.03 3.63
C LYS A 120 -22.85 -4.04 4.92
N PRO A 121 -22.31 -3.56 6.04
CA PRO A 121 -23.11 -3.27 7.24
C PRO A 121 -24.04 -2.09 6.97
N THR A 122 -25.07 -1.95 7.80
CA THR A 122 -25.89 -0.74 7.79
C THR A 122 -25.17 0.44 8.45
N ALA A 123 -25.58 1.67 8.13
CA ALA A 123 -25.03 2.85 8.77
C ALA A 123 -25.23 2.82 10.30
N ALA A 124 -26.42 2.42 10.76
CA ALA A 124 -26.72 2.28 12.18
C ALA A 124 -25.77 1.29 12.89
N GLN A 125 -25.46 0.15 12.26
CA GLN A 125 -24.51 -0.85 12.81
C GLN A 125 -23.10 -0.26 12.96
N LEU A 126 -22.62 0.50 11.97
CA LEU A 126 -21.30 1.15 12.04
C LEU A 126 -21.27 2.21 13.13
N LEU A 127 -22.26 3.07 13.19
CA LEU A 127 -22.31 4.15 14.19
C LEU A 127 -22.40 3.61 15.62
N ALA A 128 -23.14 2.51 15.84
CA ALA A 128 -23.23 1.87 17.14
C ALA A 128 -21.86 1.34 17.65
N GLN A 129 -20.99 0.88 16.74
CA GLN A 129 -19.68 0.31 17.09
C GLN A 129 -18.57 1.37 17.10
N LEU A 130 -18.60 2.32 16.18
CA LEU A 130 -17.47 3.22 15.91
C LEU A 130 -17.70 4.65 16.40
N GLY A 131 -18.94 5.01 16.73
CA GLY A 131 -19.32 6.38 17.10
C GLY A 131 -19.80 7.20 15.89
N PRO A 132 -20.09 8.51 16.08
CA PRO A 132 -20.80 9.32 15.09
C PRO A 132 -19.96 9.70 13.87
N GLN A 133 -18.64 9.67 13.98
CA GLN A 133 -17.70 10.02 12.91
C GLN A 133 -16.92 8.78 12.45
N VAL A 134 -17.01 8.48 11.18
CA VAL A 134 -16.47 7.25 10.58
C VAL A 134 -15.61 7.58 9.37
N VAL A 135 -14.53 6.82 9.21
CA VAL A 135 -13.70 6.79 8.00
C VAL A 135 -13.94 5.45 7.29
N LEU A 136 -14.47 5.49 6.08
CA LEU A 136 -14.63 4.32 5.21
C LEU A 136 -13.52 4.31 4.17
N LYS A 137 -12.88 3.17 3.94
CA LYS A 137 -11.77 3.07 2.98
C LYS A 137 -11.57 1.61 2.51
N PRO A 138 -10.99 1.40 1.30
CA PRO A 138 -10.54 0.08 0.89
C PRO A 138 -9.47 -0.45 1.86
N ALA A 139 -9.50 -1.75 2.13
CA ALA A 139 -8.53 -2.38 3.03
C ALA A 139 -7.11 -2.40 2.46
N ASP A 140 -6.98 -2.47 1.13
CA ASP A 140 -5.75 -2.74 0.38
C ASP A 140 -5.28 -1.60 -0.55
N LYS A 141 -5.79 -0.37 -0.39
CA LYS A 141 -5.39 0.79 -1.20
C LYS A 141 -4.72 1.87 -0.36
N GLY A 142 -3.74 2.57 -0.96
CA GLY A 142 -3.04 3.72 -0.40
C GLY A 142 -3.59 5.08 -0.87
N SER A 143 -2.85 6.16 -0.59
CA SER A 143 -3.03 7.53 -1.12
C SER A 143 -4.44 8.08 -1.10
N SER A 144 -5.22 7.74 -0.06
CA SER A 144 -6.62 8.18 0.10
C SER A 144 -7.57 7.78 -1.04
N VAL A 145 -7.18 6.82 -1.88
CA VAL A 145 -8.05 6.29 -2.94
C VAL A 145 -9.29 5.63 -2.32
N GLY A 146 -10.49 6.09 -2.69
CA GLY A 146 -11.75 5.56 -2.18
C GLY A 146 -12.02 5.85 -0.71
N LEU A 147 -11.39 6.85 -0.12
CA LEU A 147 -11.57 7.24 1.28
C LEU A 147 -12.76 8.19 1.44
N TYR A 148 -13.64 7.89 2.40
CA TYR A 148 -14.76 8.74 2.83
C TYR A 148 -14.62 9.08 4.31
N VAL A 149 -14.68 10.36 4.64
CA VAL A 149 -14.76 10.87 6.01
C VAL A 149 -16.17 11.41 6.21
N VAL A 150 -16.97 10.74 7.02
CA VAL A 150 -18.41 11.00 7.12
C VAL A 150 -18.89 11.06 8.58
N GLU A 151 -19.98 11.81 8.82
CA GLU A 151 -20.57 11.97 10.12
C GLU A 151 -22.10 11.82 10.06
N GLY A 152 -22.65 11.04 10.97
CA GLY A 152 -24.08 10.79 11.09
C GLY A 152 -24.62 9.76 10.09
N GLU A 153 -25.82 9.26 10.37
CA GLU A 153 -26.38 8.09 9.70
C GLU A 153 -26.62 8.31 8.21
N ALA A 154 -27.16 9.45 7.82
CA ALA A 154 -27.45 9.74 6.42
C ALA A 154 -26.19 9.81 5.56
N ALA A 155 -25.11 10.45 6.07
CA ALA A 155 -23.84 10.55 5.36
C ALA A 155 -23.13 9.19 5.25
N VAL A 156 -23.15 8.39 6.32
CA VAL A 156 -22.60 7.03 6.30
C VAL A 156 -23.36 6.14 5.31
N ALA A 157 -24.70 6.20 5.28
CA ALA A 157 -25.51 5.44 4.32
C ALA A 157 -25.22 5.86 2.88
N ALA A 158 -25.11 7.16 2.60
CA ALA A 158 -24.76 7.67 1.28
C ALA A 158 -23.37 7.20 0.83
N ALA A 159 -22.37 7.21 1.71
CA ALA A 159 -21.03 6.72 1.41
C ALA A 159 -21.04 5.20 1.15
N LEU A 160 -21.73 4.40 1.97
CA LEU A 160 -21.88 2.96 1.76
C LEU A 160 -22.53 2.63 0.41
N ALA A 161 -23.44 3.47 -0.08
CA ALA A 161 -24.06 3.28 -1.39
C ALA A 161 -23.07 3.49 -2.54
N GLN A 162 -22.02 4.30 -2.36
CA GLN A 162 -20.96 4.53 -3.37
C GLN A 162 -19.91 3.42 -3.40
N ILE A 163 -19.78 2.62 -2.34
CA ILE A 163 -18.81 1.53 -2.27
C ILE A 163 -19.21 0.44 -3.29
N PRO A 164 -18.30 0.00 -4.17
CA PRO A 164 -18.57 -1.08 -5.10
C PRO A 164 -18.84 -2.40 -4.37
N ALA A 165 -19.52 -3.32 -5.05
CA ALA A 165 -19.78 -4.66 -4.51
C ALA A 165 -18.54 -5.56 -4.44
N THR A 166 -17.41 -5.08 -4.97
CA THR A 166 -16.14 -5.82 -5.00
C THR A 166 -15.16 -5.29 -3.95
N GLY A 167 -14.14 -6.10 -3.63
CA GLY A 167 -13.06 -5.73 -2.74
C GLY A 167 -13.38 -5.84 -1.25
N GLN A 168 -12.34 -5.71 -0.46
CA GLN A 168 -12.42 -5.64 1.00
C GLN A 168 -12.37 -4.19 1.45
N TRP A 169 -13.22 -3.86 2.39
CA TRP A 169 -13.39 -2.52 2.92
C TRP A 169 -13.30 -2.52 4.43
N MET A 170 -13.02 -1.36 4.97
CA MET A 170 -13.07 -1.16 6.41
C MET A 170 -13.69 0.19 6.75
N ALA A 171 -14.39 0.21 7.86
CA ALA A 171 -14.84 1.42 8.55
C ALA A 171 -14.02 1.56 9.83
N GLU A 172 -13.53 2.75 10.12
CA GLU A 172 -12.82 3.08 11.36
C GLU A 172 -13.49 4.22 12.09
N ARG A 173 -13.37 4.26 13.42
CA ARG A 173 -13.64 5.47 14.17
C ARG A 173 -12.72 6.58 13.69
N ARG A 174 -13.25 7.73 13.35
CA ARG A 174 -12.44 8.92 13.09
C ARG A 174 -11.77 9.40 14.36
N LEU A 175 -10.47 9.52 14.35
CA LEU A 175 -9.71 10.22 15.39
C LEU A 175 -9.61 11.70 15.03
N GLN A 176 -9.66 12.53 16.05
CA GLN A 176 -9.36 13.96 15.95
C GLN A 176 -8.02 14.22 16.64
N GLY A 177 -7.19 15.06 16.06
CA GLY A 177 -5.89 15.40 16.59
C GLY A 177 -5.04 16.14 15.57
N ARG A 178 -3.85 16.49 15.97
CA ARG A 178 -2.85 17.07 15.07
C ARG A 178 -2.16 15.93 14.32
N GLU A 179 -2.10 16.03 13.00
CA GLU A 179 -1.21 15.20 12.18
C GLU A 179 0.25 15.62 12.45
N MET A 180 1.11 14.62 12.57
CA MET A 180 2.52 14.79 12.91
C MET A 180 3.40 14.31 11.77
#